data_ef4cf30cc229f9250678a36840ab54b4
#
_entry.id   ef4cf30cc229f9250678a36840ab54b4
#
_cell.length_a   1.000
_cell.length_b   1.000
_cell.length_c   1.000
_cell.angle_alpha   90.00
_cell.angle_beta   90.00
_cell.angle_gamma   90.00
#
_symmetry.space_group_name_H-M   'P 1'
#
loop_
_entity.id
_entity.type
_entity.pdbx_description
1 polymer ?
#
loop_
_entity_poly.entity_id
_entity_poly.type
_entity_poly.pdbx_seq_one_letter_code
_entity_poly.pdbx_strand_id
1 'polypeptide(L)'
;DVESRGLGDVYKRQVPLLEGGGIPDAAMLAKVLDVVNAKDIRPLTDKVSAVPPEVETYDIEIVYYTTPESEAEVIANVEGTGGAIDRYNEWQVAALGRDINPDQLRKRILSPSWGENLTGAFRADVVKPTYKALDDTQVAKFSGHLTVSHKVESEVV
;
A
#
# COMPACT_ATOMS: atom_id res chain seq x y z
N ASP A 1 15.21 1.69 7.24
CA ASP A 1 15.07 1.98 8.67
C ASP A 1 15.73 0.91 9.51
N VAL A 2 16.31 1.35 10.59
CA VAL A 2 16.99 0.47 11.55
C VAL A 2 16.19 0.48 12.85
N GLU A 3 15.74 -0.67 13.27
CA GLU A 3 15.05 -0.83 14.54
C GLU A 3 15.92 -1.59 15.55
N SER A 4 16.02 -1.04 16.73
CA SER A 4 16.53 -1.75 17.90
C SER A 4 15.35 -2.23 18.71
N ARG A 5 15.28 -3.52 18.99
CA ARG A 5 14.20 -4.12 19.74
C ARG A 5 14.71 -4.73 21.02
N GLY A 6 14.04 -4.39 22.11
CA GLY A 6 14.30 -4.93 23.41
C GLY A 6 15.55 -4.39 24.08
N LEU A 7 15.61 -4.58 25.38
CA LEU A 7 16.78 -4.25 26.18
C LEU A 7 17.78 -5.41 26.11
N GLY A 8 19.01 -5.11 25.77
CA GLY A 8 20.05 -6.12 25.69
C GLY A 8 20.10 -6.89 24.38
N ASP A 9 19.35 -6.44 23.37
CA ASP A 9 19.48 -7.02 22.04
C ASP A 9 20.89 -6.83 21.53
N VAL A 10 21.48 -7.92 21.04
CA VAL A 10 22.83 -7.92 20.48
C VAL A 10 22.81 -7.71 18.97
N TYR A 11 21.68 -7.60 18.35
CA TYR A 11 21.55 -7.33 16.93
C TYR A 11 20.40 -6.37 16.64
N LYS A 12 20.54 -5.68 15.54
CA LYS A 12 19.51 -4.81 14.96
C LYS A 12 19.01 -5.44 13.67
N ARG A 13 17.73 -5.33 13.46
CA ARG A 13 17.09 -5.78 12.23
C ARG A 13 16.73 -4.58 11.38
N GLN A 14 17.10 -4.64 10.11
CA GLN A 14 16.73 -3.63 9.14
C GLN A 14 15.87 -4.24 8.05
N VAL A 15 14.75 -3.58 7.78
CA VAL A 15 13.81 -3.98 6.72
C VAL A 15 13.69 -2.82 5.75
N PRO A 16 14.50 -2.82 4.69
CA PRO A 16 14.47 -1.73 3.72
C PRO A 16 13.28 -1.83 2.77
N LEU A 17 12.79 -0.68 2.36
CA LEU A 17 11.79 -0.54 1.32
C LEU A 17 12.30 0.48 0.31
N LEU A 18 12.17 0.18 -0.97
CA LEU A 18 12.59 1.11 -2.01
C LEU A 18 11.64 2.30 -2.10
N GLU A 19 12.14 3.42 -2.56
CA GLU A 19 11.31 4.59 -2.85
C GLU A 19 10.18 4.20 -3.81
N GLY A 20 8.95 4.62 -3.48
CA GLY A 20 7.77 4.21 -4.22
C GLY A 20 7.21 2.84 -3.84
N GLY A 21 7.72 2.22 -2.77
CA GLY A 21 7.21 0.95 -2.25
C GLY A 21 7.71 -0.30 -2.95
N GLY A 22 8.81 -0.21 -3.70
CA GLY A 22 9.43 -1.39 -4.29
C GLY A 22 10.05 -2.31 -3.25
N ILE A 23 9.98 -3.62 -3.48
CA ILE A 23 10.58 -4.61 -2.59
C ILE A 23 12.02 -4.86 -3.05
N PRO A 24 13.02 -4.69 -2.16
CA PRO A 24 14.42 -4.88 -2.54
C PRO A 24 14.73 -6.35 -2.81
N ASP A 25 15.61 -6.58 -3.79
CA ASP A 25 16.15 -7.90 -4.09
C ASP A 25 17.34 -8.26 -3.18
N ALA A 26 17.87 -9.46 -3.36
CA ALA A 26 18.99 -9.94 -2.56
C ALA A 26 20.25 -9.07 -2.70
N ALA A 27 20.53 -8.52 -3.88
CA ALA A 27 21.68 -7.66 -4.11
C ALA A 27 21.54 -6.32 -3.37
N MET A 28 20.34 -5.75 -3.34
CA MET A 28 20.05 -4.53 -2.58
C MET A 28 20.16 -4.77 -1.08
N LEU A 29 19.67 -5.91 -0.58
CA LEU A 29 19.79 -6.28 0.82
C LEU A 29 21.25 -6.46 1.23
N ALA A 30 22.08 -7.05 0.38
CA ALA A 30 23.52 -7.19 0.62
C ALA A 30 24.21 -5.84 0.74
N LYS A 31 23.88 -4.88 -0.13
CA LYS A 31 24.41 -3.51 -0.05
C LYS A 31 24.00 -2.81 1.25
N VAL A 32 22.76 -2.95 1.66
CA VAL A 32 22.26 -2.39 2.93
C VAL A 32 23.04 -3.00 4.09
N LEU A 33 23.22 -4.30 4.10
CA LEU A 33 23.96 -5.00 5.15
C LEU A 33 25.42 -4.56 5.22
N ASP A 34 26.09 -4.39 4.09
CA ASP A 34 27.47 -3.90 4.03
C ASP A 34 27.61 -2.49 4.63
N VAL A 35 26.68 -1.60 4.32
CA VAL A 35 26.67 -0.23 4.85
C VAL A 35 26.45 -0.22 6.36
N VAL A 36 25.44 -0.92 6.86
CA VAL A 36 25.08 -0.89 8.28
C VAL A 36 26.01 -1.70 9.17
N ASN A 37 26.79 -2.64 8.63
CA ASN A 37 27.79 -3.41 9.35
C ASN A 37 29.19 -2.83 9.29
N ALA A 38 29.40 -1.69 8.63
CA ALA A 38 30.69 -1.03 8.61
C ALA A 38 31.14 -0.66 10.03
N LYS A 39 32.42 -0.86 10.33
CA LYS A 39 32.99 -0.74 11.69
C LYS A 39 32.79 0.65 12.31
N ASP A 40 32.72 1.68 11.50
CA ASP A 40 32.62 3.07 11.92
C ASP A 40 31.20 3.54 12.18
N ILE A 41 30.19 2.71 11.89
CA ILE A 41 28.78 3.11 12.00
C ILE A 41 27.97 2.29 12.99
N ARG A 42 28.56 1.28 13.65
CA ARG A 42 27.83 0.50 14.66
C ARG A 42 28.73 0.02 15.79
N PRO A 43 28.16 -0.21 16.98
CA PRO A 43 28.88 -0.79 18.11
C PRO A 43 29.37 -2.22 17.79
N LEU A 44 30.53 -2.58 18.35
CA LEU A 44 31.13 -3.91 18.16
C LEU A 44 30.28 -5.07 18.69
N THR A 45 29.42 -4.80 19.67
CA THR A 45 28.57 -5.80 20.31
C THR A 45 27.27 -6.07 19.57
N ASP A 46 26.89 -5.17 18.66
CA ASP A 46 25.65 -5.30 17.94
C ASP A 46 25.86 -6.02 16.61
N LYS A 47 24.93 -6.91 16.31
CA LYS A 47 24.81 -7.50 14.97
C LYS A 47 23.68 -6.84 14.23
N VAL A 48 23.90 -6.56 12.96
CA VAL A 48 22.87 -6.00 12.09
C VAL A 48 22.57 -7.01 10.99
N SER A 49 21.27 -7.30 10.81
CA SER A 49 20.81 -8.14 9.72
C SER A 49 19.85 -7.36 8.83
N ALA A 50 19.94 -7.57 7.53
CA ALA A 50 18.99 -7.07 6.56
C ALA A 50 18.13 -8.21 6.06
N VAL A 51 16.82 -8.06 6.12
CA VAL A 51 15.85 -9.06 5.66
C VAL A 51 14.85 -8.40 4.74
N PRO A 52 14.33 -9.11 3.73
CA PRO A 52 13.26 -8.56 2.90
C PRO A 52 11.98 -8.41 3.74
N PRO A 53 11.12 -7.45 3.41
CA PRO A 53 9.80 -7.40 4.02
C PRO A 53 9.02 -8.66 3.66
N GLU A 54 8.21 -9.12 4.60
CA GLU A 54 7.24 -10.16 4.32
C GLU A 54 6.08 -9.57 3.53
N VAL A 55 5.75 -10.17 2.40
CA VAL A 55 4.72 -9.66 1.50
C VAL A 55 3.38 -10.29 1.83
N GLU A 56 2.40 -9.45 2.14
CA GLU A 56 1.01 -9.85 2.29
C GLU A 56 0.24 -9.36 1.08
N THR A 57 -0.36 -10.26 0.31
CA THR A 57 -1.09 -9.88 -0.90
C THR A 57 -2.58 -9.69 -0.64
N TYR A 58 -3.22 -8.84 -1.44
CA TYR A 58 -4.67 -8.65 -1.41
C TYR A 58 -5.23 -8.56 -2.83
N ASP A 59 -6.46 -9.02 -2.97
CA ASP A 59 -7.25 -8.85 -4.19
C ASP A 59 -8.12 -7.61 -4.06
N ILE A 60 -8.59 -7.09 -5.19
CA ILE A 60 -9.57 -6.00 -5.21
C ILE A 60 -10.84 -6.49 -5.91
N GLU A 61 -11.95 -6.37 -5.21
CA GLU A 61 -13.29 -6.63 -5.74
C GLU A 61 -14.22 -5.53 -5.26
N ILE A 62 -14.67 -4.70 -6.19
CA ILE A 62 -15.48 -3.53 -5.92
C ILE A 62 -16.65 -3.40 -6.89
N VAL A 63 -17.72 -2.81 -6.38
CA VAL A 63 -18.83 -2.29 -7.19
C VAL A 63 -19.02 -0.84 -6.80
N TYR A 64 -19.00 0.06 -7.76
CA TYR A 64 -19.28 1.47 -7.48
C TYR A 64 -20.47 1.98 -8.29
N TYR A 65 -21.03 3.06 -7.83
CA TYR A 65 -22.26 3.62 -8.37
C TYR A 65 -22.03 5.02 -8.87
N THR A 66 -22.51 5.30 -10.07
CA THR A 66 -22.37 6.59 -10.73
C THR A 66 -23.70 7.04 -11.31
N THR A 67 -23.85 8.35 -11.53
CA THR A 67 -25.00 8.89 -12.23
C THR A 67 -24.82 8.82 -13.75
N PRO A 68 -25.91 8.87 -14.54
CA PRO A 68 -25.77 8.86 -16.00
C PRO A 68 -24.90 10.00 -16.53
N GLU A 69 -24.94 11.16 -15.89
CA GLU A 69 -24.22 12.35 -16.30
C GLU A 69 -22.72 12.27 -16.05
N SER A 70 -22.32 11.54 -15.01
CA SER A 70 -20.94 11.46 -14.57
C SER A 70 -20.26 10.13 -14.89
N GLU A 71 -20.95 9.17 -15.50
CA GLU A 71 -20.48 7.82 -15.71
C GLU A 71 -19.07 7.76 -16.31
N ALA A 72 -18.86 8.38 -17.46
CA ALA A 72 -17.60 8.31 -18.17
C ALA A 72 -16.45 8.91 -17.38
N GLU A 73 -16.69 10.02 -16.69
CA GLU A 73 -15.69 10.69 -15.87
C GLU A 73 -15.34 9.86 -14.64
N VAL A 74 -16.33 9.29 -13.97
CA VAL A 74 -16.11 8.45 -12.78
C VAL A 74 -15.34 7.18 -13.15
N ILE A 75 -15.66 6.53 -14.24
CA ILE A 75 -14.91 5.37 -14.73
C ILE A 75 -13.44 5.73 -14.91
N ALA A 76 -13.16 6.83 -15.60
CA ALA A 76 -11.79 7.29 -15.83
C ALA A 76 -11.06 7.61 -14.53
N ASN A 77 -11.73 8.24 -13.56
CA ASN A 77 -11.14 8.63 -12.28
C ASN A 77 -10.98 7.47 -11.30
N VAL A 78 -11.73 6.40 -11.45
CA VAL A 78 -11.64 5.20 -10.60
C VAL A 78 -10.73 4.14 -11.21
N GLU A 79 -10.98 3.79 -12.47
CA GLU A 79 -10.31 2.66 -13.13
C GLU A 79 -9.16 3.08 -14.04
N GLY A 80 -9.11 4.34 -14.46
CA GLY A 80 -8.07 4.84 -15.35
C GLY A 80 -6.70 4.89 -14.71
N THR A 81 -5.68 5.08 -15.54
CA THR A 81 -4.30 5.22 -15.08
C THR A 81 -4.16 6.40 -14.11
N GLY A 82 -3.60 6.13 -12.93
CA GLY A 82 -3.48 7.12 -11.86
C GLY A 82 -4.81 7.41 -11.15
N GLY A 83 -5.83 6.61 -11.39
CA GLY A 83 -7.12 6.73 -10.71
C GLY A 83 -7.14 6.16 -9.30
N ALA A 84 -8.33 6.02 -8.73
CA ALA A 84 -8.50 5.62 -7.34
C ALA A 84 -7.86 4.28 -6.99
N ILE A 85 -7.99 3.29 -7.88
CA ILE A 85 -7.43 1.95 -7.66
C ILE A 85 -5.91 2.00 -7.66
N ASP A 86 -5.32 2.64 -8.66
CA ASP A 86 -3.86 2.79 -8.75
C ASP A 86 -3.30 3.54 -7.54
N ARG A 87 -3.92 4.63 -7.14
CA ARG A 87 -3.49 5.41 -5.96
C ARG A 87 -3.60 4.63 -4.66
N TYR A 88 -4.63 3.81 -4.53
CA TYR A 88 -4.74 2.93 -3.37
C TYR A 88 -3.60 1.92 -3.33
N ASN A 89 -3.30 1.27 -4.45
CA ASN A 89 -2.23 0.29 -4.53
C ASN A 89 -0.85 0.92 -4.26
N GLU A 90 -0.60 2.10 -4.79
CA GLU A 90 0.63 2.87 -4.52
C GLU A 90 0.75 3.23 -3.04
N TRP A 91 -0.34 3.72 -2.46
CA TRP A 91 -0.36 4.08 -1.04
C TRP A 91 -0.15 2.85 -0.15
N GLN A 92 -0.80 1.73 -0.46
CA GLN A 92 -0.74 0.54 0.35
C GLN A 92 0.68 -0.06 0.40
N VAL A 93 1.38 -0.08 -0.72
CA VAL A 93 2.73 -0.66 -0.80
C VAL A 93 3.83 0.31 -0.33
N ALA A 94 3.52 1.57 -0.15
CA ALA A 94 4.52 2.61 0.14
C ALA A 94 5.07 2.59 1.57
N ALA A 95 4.51 1.82 2.48
CA ALA A 95 4.96 1.78 3.86
C ALA A 95 4.86 0.39 4.47
N LEU A 96 5.86 0.04 5.26
CA LEU A 96 5.85 -1.16 6.09
C LEU A 96 4.83 -1.02 7.23
N GLY A 97 4.26 -2.13 7.65
CA GLY A 97 3.35 -2.18 8.77
C GLY A 97 2.00 -1.49 8.54
N ARG A 98 1.76 -1.07 7.33
CA ARG A 98 0.49 -0.41 7.00
C ARG A 98 -0.59 -1.46 6.81
N ASP A 99 -1.60 -1.40 7.67
CA ASP A 99 -2.72 -2.32 7.62
C ASP A 99 -3.44 -2.26 6.27
N ILE A 100 -3.92 -3.40 5.82
CA ILE A 100 -4.79 -3.44 4.65
C ILE A 100 -6.14 -2.89 5.07
N ASN A 101 -6.49 -1.72 4.55
CA ASN A 101 -7.69 -1.00 4.98
C ASN A 101 -8.61 -0.71 3.79
N PRO A 102 -9.75 -1.41 3.70
CA PRO A 102 -10.71 -1.21 2.60
C PRO A 102 -11.34 0.18 2.59
N ASP A 103 -11.43 0.85 3.74
CA ASP A 103 -12.00 2.19 3.81
C ASP A 103 -11.13 3.23 3.11
N GLN A 104 -9.83 3.00 3.05
CA GLN A 104 -8.92 3.86 2.28
C GLN A 104 -9.13 3.70 0.78
N LEU A 105 -9.52 2.52 0.32
CA LEU A 105 -9.93 2.31 -1.07
C LEU A 105 -11.27 3.00 -1.35
N ARG A 106 -12.27 2.78 -0.51
CA ARG A 106 -13.58 3.42 -0.62
C ARG A 106 -13.47 4.94 -0.66
N LYS A 107 -12.66 5.51 0.22
CA LYS A 107 -12.42 6.95 0.25
C LYS A 107 -11.90 7.49 -1.09
N ARG A 108 -10.96 6.77 -1.71
CA ARG A 108 -10.40 7.18 -3.01
C ARG A 108 -11.40 7.01 -4.14
N ILE A 109 -12.26 6.01 -4.09
CA ILE A 109 -13.32 5.82 -5.09
C ILE A 109 -14.33 6.95 -5.03
N LEU A 110 -14.69 7.39 -3.84
CA LEU A 110 -15.65 8.50 -3.64
C LEU A 110 -15.00 9.86 -3.88
N SER A 111 -13.71 9.98 -3.64
CA SER A 111 -12.91 11.19 -3.87
C SER A 111 -11.58 10.79 -4.51
N PRO A 112 -11.53 10.62 -5.83
CA PRO A 112 -10.39 10.03 -6.52
C PRO A 112 -9.07 10.75 -6.37
N SER A 113 -9.09 12.04 -6.03
CA SER A 113 -7.87 12.82 -5.86
C SER A 113 -7.89 13.68 -4.60
N TRP A 114 -6.76 13.70 -3.88
CA TRP A 114 -6.55 14.60 -2.77
C TRP A 114 -6.29 16.01 -3.26
N GLY A 115 -7.14 16.94 -2.85
CA GLY A 115 -6.96 18.34 -3.16
C GLY A 115 -7.41 18.79 -4.53
N GLU A 116 -7.87 17.87 -5.35
CA GLU A 116 -8.51 18.15 -6.62
C GLU A 116 -9.97 17.71 -6.56
N ASN A 117 -10.85 18.54 -7.09
CA ASN A 117 -12.27 18.22 -7.16
C ASN A 117 -12.56 17.33 -8.37
N LEU A 118 -12.06 16.11 -8.32
CA LEU A 118 -12.42 15.12 -9.33
C LEU A 118 -13.72 14.43 -8.95
N THR A 119 -14.54 14.19 -9.95
CA THR A 119 -15.81 13.50 -9.76
C THR A 119 -15.57 12.04 -9.41
N GLY A 120 -16.02 11.65 -8.24
CA GLY A 120 -16.00 10.27 -7.77
C GLY A 120 -17.34 9.60 -7.85
N ALA A 121 -17.37 8.32 -7.51
CA ALA A 121 -18.61 7.58 -7.34
C ALA A 121 -19.40 8.14 -6.14
N PHE A 122 -20.70 8.10 -6.20
CA PHE A 122 -21.49 8.52 -5.04
C PHE A 122 -21.67 7.41 -3.99
N ARG A 123 -21.41 6.16 -4.38
CA ARG A 123 -21.44 5.01 -3.50
C ARG A 123 -20.43 3.97 -3.98
N ALA A 124 -19.84 3.24 -3.04
CA ALA A 124 -18.92 2.15 -3.35
C ALA A 124 -19.09 0.99 -2.37
N ASP A 125 -19.21 -0.22 -2.91
CA ASP A 125 -19.19 -1.45 -2.15
C ASP A 125 -17.85 -2.13 -2.36
N VAL A 126 -17.04 -2.19 -1.31
CA VAL A 126 -15.73 -2.83 -1.32
C VAL A 126 -15.86 -4.22 -0.72
N VAL A 127 -15.89 -5.23 -1.58
CA VAL A 127 -15.97 -6.63 -1.16
C VAL A 127 -14.59 -7.13 -0.75
N LYS A 128 -13.56 -6.77 -1.50
CA LYS A 128 -12.15 -7.02 -1.21
C LYS A 128 -11.34 -5.75 -1.47
N PRO A 129 -10.30 -5.51 -0.71
CA PRO A 129 -9.80 -6.30 0.41
C PRO A 129 -10.68 -6.19 1.64
N THR A 130 -10.52 -7.13 2.58
CA THR A 130 -11.02 -6.99 3.94
C THR A 130 -9.93 -6.40 4.82
N TYR A 131 -10.30 -5.81 5.94
CA TYR A 131 -9.31 -5.26 6.87
C TYR A 131 -8.40 -6.37 7.39
N LYS A 132 -7.10 -6.10 7.37
CA LYS A 132 -6.09 -6.97 7.96
C LYS A 132 -4.97 -6.14 8.57
N ALA A 133 -4.72 -6.36 9.85
CA ALA A 133 -3.58 -5.75 10.53
C ALA A 133 -2.28 -6.41 10.07
N LEU A 134 -1.25 -5.60 9.85
CA LEU A 134 0.08 -6.06 9.47
C LEU A 134 1.09 -5.76 10.57
N ASP A 135 2.10 -6.63 10.66
CA ASP A 135 3.27 -6.39 11.50
C ASP A 135 4.18 -5.34 10.84
N ASP A 136 5.02 -4.73 11.65
CA ASP A 136 5.95 -3.68 11.21
C ASP A 136 7.01 -4.13 10.20
N THR A 137 7.12 -5.43 9.95
CA THR A 137 8.02 -6.02 8.94
C THR A 137 7.30 -6.49 7.69
N GLN A 138 5.99 -6.34 7.65
CA GLN A 138 5.17 -6.74 6.52
C GLN A 138 4.83 -5.56 5.61
N VAL A 139 4.67 -5.83 4.32
CA VAL A 139 4.18 -4.87 3.34
C VAL A 139 3.03 -5.48 2.57
N ALA A 140 1.97 -4.71 2.38
CA ALA A 140 0.83 -5.14 1.57
C ALA A 140 1.07 -4.83 0.10
N LYS A 141 0.80 -5.80 -0.76
CA LYS A 141 0.96 -5.66 -2.19
C LYS A 141 -0.27 -6.21 -2.92
N PHE A 142 -0.71 -5.47 -3.93
CA PHE A 142 -1.79 -5.93 -4.81
C PHE A 142 -1.39 -7.22 -5.53
N SER A 143 -2.27 -8.22 -5.51
CA SER A 143 -2.02 -9.53 -6.14
C SER A 143 -2.08 -9.50 -7.68
N GLY A 144 -2.71 -8.48 -8.24
CA GLY A 144 -3.04 -8.40 -9.66
C GLY A 144 -4.46 -8.90 -9.99
N HIS A 145 -5.16 -9.47 -9.04
CA HIS A 145 -6.55 -9.92 -9.24
C HIS A 145 -7.52 -8.77 -8.95
N LEU A 146 -8.07 -8.21 -10.02
CA LEU A 146 -9.00 -7.09 -9.98
C LEU A 146 -10.36 -7.49 -10.55
N THR A 147 -11.40 -7.33 -9.77
CA THR A 147 -12.79 -7.47 -10.19
C THR A 147 -13.50 -6.16 -9.94
N VAL A 148 -13.82 -5.43 -10.99
CA VAL A 148 -14.47 -4.12 -10.92
C VAL A 148 -15.71 -4.12 -11.78
N SER A 149 -16.79 -3.62 -11.22
CA SER A 149 -17.99 -3.31 -11.96
C SER A 149 -18.60 -2.01 -11.46
N HIS A 150 -19.43 -1.37 -12.27
CA HIS A 150 -20.18 -0.21 -11.87
C HIS A 150 -21.65 -0.33 -12.24
N LYS A 151 -22.47 0.45 -11.56
CA LYS A 151 -23.88 0.58 -11.83
C LYS A 151 -24.21 2.04 -12.03
N VAL A 152 -25.10 2.29 -12.97
CA VAL A 152 -25.59 3.65 -13.26
C VAL A 152 -26.97 3.79 -12.63
N GLU A 153 -27.05 4.67 -11.64
CA GLU A 153 -28.28 4.92 -10.90
C GLU A 153 -28.38 6.44 -10.63
N SER A 154 -29.58 6.92 -10.46
CA SER A 154 -29.76 8.29 -9.96
C SER A 154 -29.42 8.32 -8.49
N GLU A 155 -28.62 9.31 -8.07
CA GLU A 155 -28.37 9.53 -6.67
C GLU A 155 -29.67 10.01 -6.00
N VAL A 156 -30.10 9.28 -4.98
CA VAL A 156 -31.27 9.67 -4.17
C VAL A 156 -30.75 10.44 -2.96
N VAL A 157 -31.10 11.69 -2.92
CA VAL A 157 -30.71 12.59 -1.83
C VAL A 157 -31.80 12.62 -0.76
#